data_7d262854dadd1e8b66a1bad62319d972
#
_entry.id   7d262854dadd1e8b66a1bad62319d972
#
_cell.length_a   1.000
_cell.length_b   1.000
_cell.length_c   1.000
_cell.angle_alpha   90.00
_cell.angle_beta   90.00
_cell.angle_gamma   90.00
#
_symmetry.space_group_name_H-M   'P 1'
#
loop_
_entity.id
_entity.type
_entity.pdbx_description
1 polymer ?
#
loop_
_entity_poly.entity_id
_entity_poly.type
_entity_poly.pdbx_seq_one_letter_code
_entity_poly.pdbx_strand_id
1 'polypeptide(L)'
;RYLVTKDSGKAGGFEEKIQAATECGAIPVIIGRPVQEKGISVKECKRMLPEKFGFQPTPHVVLLGIGMGSKETLTIQGNEAVEQADLIIGAKRMADAVALPGQDVFYEYRSAEIAEYIKKHPEYEKVVIALSGDVGFYSGAKGLLKALDGNAEIICGISSVVYFMSKIGLSWDDAKIVSAHGRVCNLVSLIRTNQKVFAILGTSDGTAHLAQKLTDYGMGEVQLYVGENLSYEDEKIFVKQARELTDYRGDALSVICAWNPDAK
;
A
#
# COMPACT_ATOMS: atom_id res chain seq x y z
N ARG A 1 -15.00 -16.38 -62.32
CA ARG A 1 -15.76 -15.63 -61.29
C ARG A 1 -14.79 -15.04 -60.27
N TYR A 2 -15.08 -13.87 -59.73
CA TYR A 2 -14.26 -13.21 -58.72
C TYR A 2 -15.12 -12.90 -57.49
N LEU A 3 -14.53 -13.08 -56.28
CA LEU A 3 -15.07 -12.59 -55.02
C LEU A 3 -14.22 -11.39 -54.55
N VAL A 4 -14.78 -10.20 -54.53
CA VAL A 4 -14.08 -9.02 -54.01
C VAL A 4 -14.44 -8.86 -52.51
N THR A 5 -13.47 -8.86 -51.65
CA THR A 5 -13.65 -8.69 -50.21
C THR A 5 -12.56 -7.82 -49.59
N LYS A 6 -12.88 -7.17 -48.45
CA LYS A 6 -11.87 -6.46 -47.65
C LYS A 6 -11.22 -7.43 -46.69
N ASP A 7 -9.96 -7.17 -46.34
CA ASP A 7 -9.31 -7.77 -45.15
C ASP A 7 -9.94 -7.18 -43.88
N SER A 8 -11.00 -7.83 -43.38
CA SER A 8 -11.78 -7.38 -42.22
C SER A 8 -11.46 -8.14 -40.91
N GLY A 9 -10.47 -9.05 -40.94
CA GLY A 9 -10.10 -9.92 -39.83
C GLY A 9 -11.20 -10.89 -39.40
N LYS A 10 -11.01 -11.58 -38.28
CA LYS A 10 -11.92 -12.63 -37.78
C LYS A 10 -13.36 -12.13 -37.54
N ALA A 11 -13.53 -10.95 -36.98
CA ALA A 11 -14.86 -10.39 -36.70
C ALA A 11 -15.69 -10.05 -37.96
N GLY A 12 -15.06 -9.96 -39.13
CA GLY A 12 -15.72 -9.63 -40.38
C GLY A 12 -16.03 -10.84 -41.27
N GLY A 13 -15.83 -12.06 -40.78
CA GLY A 13 -16.05 -13.28 -41.55
C GLY A 13 -15.11 -13.40 -42.79
N PHE A 14 -13.87 -12.94 -42.69
CA PHE A 14 -12.92 -12.91 -43.79
C PHE A 14 -12.52 -14.33 -44.19
N GLU A 15 -12.19 -15.18 -43.22
CA GLU A 15 -11.74 -16.55 -43.46
C GLU A 15 -12.84 -17.39 -44.14
N GLU A 16 -14.09 -17.24 -43.68
CA GLU A 16 -15.24 -17.94 -44.21
C GLU A 16 -15.53 -17.53 -45.69
N LYS A 17 -15.34 -16.25 -46.02
CA LYS A 17 -15.50 -15.75 -47.38
C LYS A 17 -14.42 -16.29 -48.32
N ILE A 18 -13.16 -16.35 -47.86
CA ILE A 18 -12.08 -16.93 -48.66
C ILE A 18 -12.29 -18.42 -48.87
N GLN A 19 -12.71 -19.15 -47.85
CA GLN A 19 -13.01 -20.57 -47.94
C GLN A 19 -14.16 -20.81 -48.93
N ALA A 20 -15.27 -20.11 -48.84
CA ALA A 20 -16.39 -20.22 -49.76
C ALA A 20 -16.00 -19.89 -51.21
N ALA A 21 -15.16 -18.88 -51.42
CA ALA A 21 -14.65 -18.56 -52.75
C ALA A 21 -13.83 -19.73 -53.34
N THR A 22 -12.97 -20.33 -52.53
CA THR A 22 -12.13 -21.45 -52.91
C THR A 22 -12.98 -22.70 -53.29
N GLU A 23 -13.98 -23.00 -52.44
CA GLU A 23 -14.91 -24.13 -52.67
C GLU A 23 -15.75 -23.97 -53.94
N CYS A 24 -16.10 -22.74 -54.29
CA CYS A 24 -16.87 -22.41 -55.51
C CYS A 24 -15.98 -22.17 -56.75
N GLY A 25 -14.68 -22.32 -56.64
CA GLY A 25 -13.75 -22.05 -57.76
C GLY A 25 -13.71 -20.59 -58.20
N ALA A 26 -14.04 -19.65 -57.29
CA ALA A 26 -13.93 -18.21 -57.52
C ALA A 26 -12.54 -17.69 -57.06
N ILE A 27 -12.05 -16.71 -57.79
CA ILE A 27 -10.75 -16.08 -57.46
C ILE A 27 -11.01 -14.96 -56.43
N PRO A 28 -10.47 -15.03 -55.18
CA PRO A 28 -10.61 -13.97 -54.22
C PRO A 28 -9.73 -12.77 -54.58
N VAL A 29 -10.33 -11.59 -54.65
CA VAL A 29 -9.64 -10.31 -54.79
C VAL A 29 -9.75 -9.59 -53.44
N ILE A 30 -8.64 -9.51 -52.72
CA ILE A 30 -8.60 -8.94 -51.35
C ILE A 30 -8.19 -7.47 -51.46
N ILE A 31 -9.03 -6.59 -50.95
CA ILE A 31 -8.70 -5.18 -50.78
C ILE A 31 -8.10 -5.04 -49.39
N GLY A 32 -6.78 -4.90 -49.32
CA GLY A 32 -6.05 -4.62 -48.09
C GLY A 32 -6.34 -3.21 -47.53
N ARG A 33 -6.03 -2.98 -46.30
CA ARG A 33 -6.10 -1.64 -45.71
C ARG A 33 -5.01 -0.77 -46.33
N PRO A 34 -5.36 0.39 -46.92
CA PRO A 34 -4.39 1.18 -47.71
C PRO A 34 -3.25 1.78 -46.87
N VAL A 35 -3.43 2.00 -45.58
CA VAL A 35 -2.39 2.45 -44.66
C VAL A 35 -2.70 1.89 -43.27
N GLN A 36 -1.71 1.28 -42.60
CA GLN A 36 -1.76 1.13 -41.18
C GLN A 36 -1.40 2.49 -40.55
N GLU A 37 -2.38 3.30 -40.34
CA GLU A 37 -2.17 4.47 -39.47
C GLU A 37 -1.73 3.95 -38.10
N LYS A 38 -0.54 4.36 -37.67
CA LYS A 38 -0.10 4.11 -36.30
C LYS A 38 -0.93 5.01 -35.41
N GLY A 39 -2.02 4.50 -34.90
CA GLY A 39 -2.78 5.14 -33.83
C GLY A 39 -1.90 5.29 -32.59
N ILE A 40 -2.27 6.20 -31.72
CA ILE A 40 -1.68 6.31 -30.37
C ILE A 40 -2.53 5.52 -29.38
N SER A 41 -1.93 5.06 -28.30
CA SER A 41 -2.66 4.40 -27.23
C SER A 41 -3.59 5.41 -26.50
N VAL A 42 -4.62 4.90 -25.83
CA VAL A 42 -5.51 5.74 -24.99
C VAL A 42 -4.70 6.51 -23.96
N LYS A 43 -3.68 5.89 -23.36
CA LYS A 43 -2.77 6.49 -22.39
C LYS A 43 -1.98 7.66 -23.00
N GLU A 44 -1.43 7.50 -24.20
CA GLU A 44 -0.77 8.60 -24.91
C GLU A 44 -1.74 9.72 -25.27
N CYS A 45 -2.96 9.38 -25.69
CA CYS A 45 -3.99 10.36 -26.00
C CYS A 45 -4.33 11.19 -24.75
N LYS A 46 -4.56 10.56 -23.61
CA LYS A 46 -4.83 11.23 -22.33
C LYS A 46 -3.68 12.16 -21.90
N ARG A 47 -2.43 11.82 -22.19
CA ARG A 47 -1.28 12.66 -21.90
C ARG A 47 -1.18 13.87 -22.83
N MET A 48 -1.44 13.67 -24.12
CA MET A 48 -1.31 14.73 -25.14
C MET A 48 -2.45 15.75 -25.12
N LEU A 49 -3.69 15.34 -24.78
CA LEU A 49 -4.84 16.23 -24.83
C LEU A 49 -4.73 17.42 -23.88
N PRO A 50 -4.34 17.26 -22.60
CA PRO A 50 -4.14 18.37 -21.66
C PRO A 50 -3.12 19.39 -22.17
N GLU A 51 -1.98 18.92 -22.68
CA GLU A 51 -0.94 19.77 -23.23
C GLU A 51 -1.45 20.54 -24.46
N LYS A 52 -2.12 19.85 -25.39
CA LYS A 52 -2.60 20.42 -26.63
C LYS A 52 -3.72 21.45 -26.44
N PHE A 53 -4.60 21.23 -25.47
CA PHE A 53 -5.78 22.08 -25.23
C PHE A 53 -5.69 22.96 -23.99
N GLY A 54 -4.55 22.94 -23.27
CA GLY A 54 -4.27 23.84 -22.15
C GLY A 54 -5.14 23.63 -20.91
N PHE A 55 -5.61 22.41 -20.64
CA PHE A 55 -6.34 22.09 -19.40
C PHE A 55 -5.49 21.19 -18.49
N GLN A 56 -5.80 21.20 -17.20
CA GLN A 56 -5.14 20.37 -16.21
C GLN A 56 -6.17 19.35 -15.66
N PRO A 57 -6.08 18.06 -16.02
CA PRO A 57 -6.92 17.03 -15.40
C PRO A 57 -6.60 16.93 -13.91
N THR A 58 -7.63 16.80 -13.10
CA THR A 58 -7.48 16.56 -11.67
C THR A 58 -7.77 15.08 -11.43
N PRO A 59 -6.76 14.25 -11.12
CA PRO A 59 -6.99 12.85 -10.82
C PRO A 59 -7.74 12.71 -9.49
N HIS A 60 -8.51 11.66 -9.37
CA HIS A 60 -9.06 11.23 -8.10
C HIS A 60 -7.97 10.53 -7.30
N VAL A 61 -7.46 11.17 -6.26
CA VAL A 61 -6.38 10.65 -5.42
C VAL A 61 -6.95 10.09 -4.13
N VAL A 62 -6.56 8.87 -3.78
CA VAL A 62 -6.96 8.18 -2.55
C VAL A 62 -5.71 7.94 -1.69
N LEU A 63 -5.72 8.40 -0.44
CA LEU A 63 -4.78 7.98 0.60
C LEU A 63 -5.36 6.74 1.29
N LEU A 64 -4.79 5.59 1.03
CA LEU A 64 -5.28 4.31 1.50
C LEU A 64 -4.41 3.75 2.63
N GLY A 65 -5.01 3.52 3.80
CA GLY A 65 -4.44 2.66 4.84
C GLY A 65 -4.59 1.19 4.43
N ILE A 66 -3.48 0.51 4.12
CA ILE A 66 -3.52 -0.87 3.61
C ILE A 66 -3.54 -1.93 4.72
N GLY A 67 -3.71 -1.54 5.97
CA GLY A 67 -3.60 -2.47 7.09
C GLY A 67 -2.16 -2.95 7.31
N MET A 68 -2.02 -4.16 7.78
CA MET A 68 -0.70 -4.71 8.14
C MET A 68 0.09 -5.26 6.95
N GLY A 69 -0.49 -5.29 5.76
CA GLY A 69 0.17 -5.73 4.52
C GLY A 69 -0.36 -7.05 3.94
N SER A 70 -1.23 -7.76 4.65
CA SER A 70 -1.96 -8.88 4.09
C SER A 70 -3.33 -8.45 3.54
N LYS A 71 -3.88 -9.22 2.59
CA LYS A 71 -5.20 -8.94 2.02
C LYS A 71 -6.32 -9.02 3.06
N GLU A 72 -6.17 -9.85 4.09
CA GLU A 72 -7.14 -10.02 5.18
C GLU A 72 -7.27 -8.75 6.05
N THR A 73 -6.26 -7.88 6.02
CA THR A 73 -6.26 -6.63 6.78
C THR A 73 -6.63 -5.41 5.94
N LEU A 74 -6.84 -5.59 4.64
CA LEU A 74 -7.36 -4.55 3.75
C LEU A 74 -8.88 -4.43 3.92
N THR A 75 -9.39 -3.21 4.04
CA THR A 75 -10.83 -2.99 4.10
C THR A 75 -11.47 -3.27 2.73
N ILE A 76 -12.77 -3.60 2.71
CA ILE A 76 -13.51 -3.79 1.45
C ILE A 76 -13.42 -2.53 0.58
N GLN A 77 -13.65 -1.35 1.17
CA GLN A 77 -13.52 -0.06 0.47
C GLN A 77 -12.10 0.15 -0.09
N GLY A 78 -11.08 -0.25 0.68
CA GLY A 78 -9.68 -0.18 0.24
C GLY A 78 -9.41 -1.10 -0.95
N ASN A 79 -9.95 -2.32 -0.93
CA ASN A 79 -9.82 -3.26 -2.05
C ASN A 79 -10.50 -2.71 -3.32
N GLU A 80 -11.71 -2.17 -3.20
CA GLU A 80 -12.44 -1.54 -4.32
C GLU A 80 -11.66 -0.35 -4.92
N ALA A 81 -11.04 0.48 -4.06
CA ALA A 81 -10.20 1.58 -4.52
C ALA A 81 -8.97 1.09 -5.30
N VAL A 82 -8.32 0.02 -4.82
CA VAL A 82 -7.18 -0.60 -5.50
C VAL A 82 -7.61 -1.19 -6.86
N GLU A 83 -8.73 -1.92 -6.92
CA GLU A 83 -9.22 -2.52 -8.16
C GLU A 83 -9.53 -1.48 -9.25
N GLN A 84 -9.92 -0.29 -8.84
CA GLN A 84 -10.27 0.80 -9.75
C GLN A 84 -9.09 1.72 -10.10
N ALA A 85 -7.94 1.55 -9.46
CA ALA A 85 -6.80 2.43 -9.64
C ALA A 85 -6.07 2.18 -10.98
N ASP A 86 -5.68 3.27 -11.65
CA ASP A 86 -4.78 3.25 -12.79
C ASP A 86 -3.31 3.20 -12.34
N LEU A 87 -3.03 3.80 -11.17
CA LEU A 87 -1.70 3.95 -10.61
C LEU A 87 -1.71 3.68 -9.10
N ILE A 88 -0.80 2.84 -8.65
CA ILE A 88 -0.50 2.61 -7.24
C ILE A 88 0.83 3.30 -6.89
N ILE A 89 0.83 4.13 -5.85
CA ILE A 89 2.03 4.80 -5.33
C ILE A 89 2.28 4.36 -3.90
N GLY A 90 3.54 4.18 -3.53
CA GLY A 90 3.91 3.87 -2.14
C GLY A 90 5.35 3.40 -2.02
N ALA A 91 5.83 3.27 -0.79
CA ALA A 91 7.06 2.53 -0.56
C ALA A 91 6.93 1.11 -1.12
N LYS A 92 8.02 0.54 -1.64
CA LYS A 92 7.99 -0.73 -2.39
C LYS A 92 7.14 -1.80 -1.70
N ARG A 93 7.36 -2.04 -0.39
CA ARG A 93 6.60 -3.04 0.38
C ARG A 93 5.09 -2.75 0.42
N MET A 94 4.68 -1.47 0.48
CA MET A 94 3.26 -1.08 0.54
C MET A 94 2.59 -1.26 -0.83
N ALA A 95 3.24 -0.75 -1.87
CA ALA A 95 2.71 -0.85 -3.22
C ALA A 95 2.63 -2.31 -3.70
N ASP A 96 3.68 -3.11 -3.49
CA ASP A 96 3.70 -4.53 -3.85
C ASP A 96 2.63 -5.36 -3.10
N ALA A 97 2.24 -4.94 -1.88
CA ALA A 97 1.23 -5.65 -1.09
C ALA A 97 -0.19 -5.54 -1.67
N VAL A 98 -0.46 -4.49 -2.45
CA VAL A 98 -1.83 -4.22 -2.94
C VAL A 98 -1.94 -4.15 -4.46
N ALA A 99 -0.88 -3.83 -5.19
CA ALA A 99 -0.93 -3.67 -6.64
C ALA A 99 -1.39 -4.96 -7.34
N LEU A 100 -2.25 -4.80 -8.33
CA LEU A 100 -2.78 -5.89 -9.15
C LEU A 100 -2.03 -6.00 -10.48
N PRO A 101 -2.00 -7.19 -11.11
CA PRO A 101 -1.39 -7.36 -12.41
C PRO A 101 -1.95 -6.39 -13.46
N GLY A 102 -1.06 -5.69 -14.13
CA GLY A 102 -1.43 -4.74 -15.19
C GLY A 102 -1.63 -3.29 -14.74
N GLN A 103 -1.59 -3.01 -13.42
CA GLN A 103 -1.57 -1.65 -12.91
C GLN A 103 -0.17 -1.03 -13.00
N ASP A 104 -0.10 0.27 -13.22
CA ASP A 104 1.16 1.00 -13.10
C ASP A 104 1.52 1.19 -11.63
N VAL A 105 2.81 1.11 -11.31
CA VAL A 105 3.31 1.27 -9.93
C VAL A 105 4.44 2.28 -9.90
N PHE A 106 4.37 3.23 -8.97
CA PHE A 106 5.44 4.18 -8.70
C PHE A 106 5.92 4.04 -7.25
N TYR A 107 7.17 3.59 -7.07
CA TYR A 107 7.77 3.40 -5.75
C TYR A 107 8.32 4.72 -5.22
N GLU A 108 7.54 5.40 -4.40
CA GLU A 108 7.93 6.64 -3.75
C GLU A 108 7.16 6.82 -2.43
N TYR A 109 7.80 7.47 -1.44
CA TYR A 109 7.20 7.77 -0.12
C TYR A 109 7.33 9.26 0.25
N ARG A 110 8.13 10.03 -0.49
CA ARG A 110 8.31 11.47 -0.26
C ARG A 110 7.14 12.25 -0.84
N SER A 111 6.45 12.98 0.02
CA SER A 111 5.19 13.65 -0.34
C SER A 111 5.33 14.63 -1.51
N ALA A 112 6.43 15.39 -1.58
CA ALA A 112 6.66 16.36 -2.66
C ALA A 112 6.87 15.67 -4.01
N GLU A 113 7.65 14.60 -4.05
CA GLU A 113 7.92 13.82 -5.26
C GLU A 113 6.65 13.13 -5.79
N ILE A 114 5.83 12.62 -4.87
CA ILE A 114 4.53 12.01 -5.22
C ILE A 114 3.62 13.05 -5.87
N ALA A 115 3.46 14.23 -5.26
CA ALA A 115 2.62 15.30 -5.78
C ALA A 115 3.11 15.80 -7.15
N GLU A 116 4.44 15.94 -7.31
CA GLU A 116 5.05 16.34 -8.59
C GLU A 116 4.84 15.26 -9.66
N TYR A 117 4.99 13.98 -9.30
CA TYR A 117 4.76 12.87 -10.22
C TYR A 117 3.31 12.86 -10.73
N ILE A 118 2.33 12.95 -9.84
CA ILE A 118 0.91 12.98 -10.20
C ILE A 118 0.63 14.16 -11.15
N LYS A 119 1.19 15.33 -10.87
CA LYS A 119 1.02 16.53 -11.73
C LYS A 119 1.62 16.35 -13.13
N LYS A 120 2.72 15.62 -13.26
CA LYS A 120 3.40 15.35 -14.53
C LYS A 120 2.76 14.23 -15.35
N HIS A 121 1.86 13.46 -14.76
CA HIS A 121 1.24 12.27 -15.35
C HIS A 121 -0.29 12.41 -15.42
N PRO A 122 -0.81 13.32 -16.25
CA PRO A 122 -2.24 13.60 -16.37
C PRO A 122 -3.04 12.45 -17.01
N GLU A 123 -2.37 11.42 -17.50
CA GLU A 123 -2.99 10.21 -18.06
C GLU A 123 -3.66 9.33 -17.01
N TYR A 124 -3.31 9.47 -15.71
CA TYR A 124 -3.93 8.72 -14.64
C TYR A 124 -5.17 9.45 -14.11
N GLU A 125 -6.29 8.76 -14.08
CA GLU A 125 -7.56 9.30 -13.55
C GLU A 125 -7.77 8.92 -12.09
N LYS A 126 -7.35 7.70 -11.70
CA LYS A 126 -7.49 7.17 -10.34
C LYS A 126 -6.15 6.73 -9.79
N VAL A 127 -5.70 7.42 -8.75
CA VAL A 127 -4.41 7.19 -8.10
C VAL A 127 -4.61 6.76 -6.66
N VAL A 128 -4.09 5.62 -6.27
CA VAL A 128 -4.06 5.16 -4.87
C VAL A 128 -2.66 5.30 -4.31
N ILE A 129 -2.54 6.01 -3.17
CA ILE A 129 -1.31 6.13 -2.41
C ILE A 129 -1.42 5.20 -1.19
N ALA A 130 -0.65 4.11 -1.23
CA ALA A 130 -0.67 3.05 -0.23
C ALA A 130 0.20 3.40 0.98
N LEU A 131 -0.43 3.46 2.16
CA LEU A 131 0.19 3.78 3.44
C LEU A 131 0.08 2.58 4.39
N SER A 132 1.12 2.29 5.16
CA SER A 132 1.11 1.20 6.14
C SER A 132 0.12 1.46 7.28
N GLY A 133 -0.62 0.45 7.68
CA GLY A 133 -1.57 0.52 8.77
C GLY A 133 -2.78 1.36 8.45
N ASP A 134 -3.10 2.29 9.34
CA ASP A 134 -4.13 3.31 9.19
C ASP A 134 -3.54 4.66 8.81
N VAL A 135 -4.27 5.40 7.99
CA VAL A 135 -3.86 6.73 7.49
C VAL A 135 -3.60 7.73 8.63
N GLY A 136 -4.36 7.65 9.72
CA GLY A 136 -4.23 8.52 10.90
C GLY A 136 -3.17 8.06 11.91
N PHE A 137 -2.57 6.88 11.74
CA PHE A 137 -1.73 6.27 12.76
C PHE A 137 -0.23 6.25 12.38
N TYR A 138 0.49 7.31 12.79
CA TYR A 138 1.95 7.48 12.51
C TYR A 138 2.33 7.32 11.04
N SER A 139 1.43 7.64 10.11
CA SER A 139 1.64 7.56 8.67
C SER A 139 2.22 8.85 8.07
N GLY A 140 2.58 8.79 6.78
CA GLY A 140 2.98 9.96 5.98
C GLY A 140 1.84 10.87 5.52
N ALA A 141 0.58 10.54 5.84
CA ALA A 141 -0.61 11.18 5.30
C ALA A 141 -0.66 12.70 5.48
N LYS A 142 -0.24 13.22 6.64
CA LYS A 142 -0.22 14.66 6.90
C LYS A 142 0.64 15.44 5.88
N GLY A 143 1.79 14.88 5.52
CA GLY A 143 2.68 15.46 4.51
C GLY A 143 2.07 15.39 3.12
N LEU A 144 1.45 14.26 2.79
CA LEU A 144 0.77 14.05 1.52
C LEU A 144 -0.43 14.98 1.34
N LEU A 145 -1.31 15.09 2.33
CA LEU A 145 -2.44 16.01 2.30
C LEU A 145 -1.99 17.45 2.07
N LYS A 146 -0.90 17.87 2.72
CA LYS A 146 -0.33 19.20 2.50
C LYS A 146 0.21 19.35 1.07
N ALA A 147 0.91 18.36 0.54
CA ALA A 147 1.50 18.42 -0.81
C ALA A 147 0.46 18.32 -1.92
N LEU A 148 -0.72 17.78 -1.63
CA LEU A 148 -1.87 17.64 -2.53
C LEU A 148 -2.94 18.73 -2.30
N ASP A 149 -2.63 19.78 -1.54
CA ASP A 149 -3.54 20.88 -1.19
C ASP A 149 -4.89 20.41 -0.61
N GLY A 150 -4.88 19.28 0.10
CA GLY A 150 -6.08 18.65 0.67
C GLY A 150 -6.93 17.85 -0.32
N ASN A 151 -6.54 17.79 -1.59
CA ASN A 151 -7.31 17.13 -2.66
C ASN A 151 -7.02 15.62 -2.69
N ALA A 152 -7.47 14.90 -1.66
CA ALA A 152 -7.41 13.45 -1.61
C ALA A 152 -8.54 12.88 -0.77
N GLU A 153 -9.15 11.79 -1.22
CA GLU A 153 -10.03 10.95 -0.41
C GLU A 153 -9.18 10.15 0.59
N ILE A 154 -9.73 9.93 1.79
CA ILE A 154 -9.05 9.14 2.83
C ILE A 154 -9.86 7.86 3.07
N ILE A 155 -9.20 6.71 2.89
CA ILE A 155 -9.74 5.41 3.25
C ILE A 155 -8.91 4.85 4.39
N CYS A 156 -9.58 4.58 5.52
CA CYS A 156 -8.92 4.04 6.71
C CYS A 156 -8.41 2.61 6.50
N GLY A 157 -7.42 2.21 7.30
CA GLY A 157 -6.92 0.85 7.38
C GLY A 157 -6.87 0.34 8.82
N ILE A 158 -6.54 -0.92 9.01
CA ILE A 158 -6.34 -1.50 10.34
C ILE A 158 -4.94 -1.12 10.81
N SER A 159 -4.83 -0.33 11.90
CA SER A 159 -3.53 0.05 12.46
C SER A 159 -2.89 -1.10 13.24
N SER A 160 -1.57 -1.04 13.41
CA SER A 160 -0.82 -2.06 14.16
C SER A 160 -1.28 -2.18 15.61
N VAL A 161 -1.72 -1.10 16.25
CA VAL A 161 -2.24 -1.16 17.60
C VAL A 161 -3.54 -1.96 17.67
N VAL A 162 -4.48 -1.71 16.76
CA VAL A 162 -5.76 -2.44 16.71
C VAL A 162 -5.52 -3.92 16.45
N TYR A 163 -4.72 -4.24 15.43
CA TYR A 163 -4.40 -5.61 15.07
C TYR A 163 -3.70 -6.37 16.20
N PHE A 164 -2.60 -5.82 16.70
CA PHE A 164 -1.78 -6.48 17.70
C PHE A 164 -2.51 -6.65 19.04
N MET A 165 -3.16 -5.60 19.54
CA MET A 165 -3.86 -5.65 20.82
C MET A 165 -5.03 -6.65 20.79
N SER A 166 -5.73 -6.78 19.65
CA SER A 166 -6.76 -7.81 19.49
C SER A 166 -6.17 -9.22 19.51
N LYS A 167 -5.00 -9.45 18.90
CA LYS A 167 -4.32 -10.75 18.90
C LYS A 167 -3.87 -11.19 20.30
N ILE A 168 -3.44 -10.25 21.13
CA ILE A 168 -3.04 -10.56 22.52
C ILE A 168 -4.18 -10.48 23.53
N GLY A 169 -5.40 -10.17 23.09
CA GLY A 169 -6.60 -10.12 23.95
C GLY A 169 -6.60 -8.97 24.96
N LEU A 170 -5.92 -7.87 24.68
CA LEU A 170 -5.87 -6.69 25.52
C LEU A 170 -6.60 -5.51 24.90
N SER A 171 -7.33 -4.75 25.72
CA SER A 171 -7.89 -3.45 25.35
C SER A 171 -6.78 -2.42 25.10
N TRP A 172 -6.97 -1.54 24.12
CA TRP A 172 -6.02 -0.49 23.77
C TRP A 172 -6.51 0.94 24.12
N ASP A 173 -7.77 1.08 24.51
CA ASP A 173 -8.40 2.36 24.84
C ASP A 173 -7.78 3.04 26.07
N ASP A 174 -7.24 2.28 27.02
CA ASP A 174 -6.51 2.73 28.19
C ASP A 174 -4.98 2.66 28.04
N ALA A 175 -4.47 2.31 26.85
CA ALA A 175 -3.04 2.21 26.61
C ALA A 175 -2.41 3.56 26.25
N LYS A 176 -1.22 3.82 26.78
CA LYS A 176 -0.36 4.89 26.26
C LYS A 176 0.25 4.45 24.95
N ILE A 177 -0.16 5.09 23.85
CA ILE A 177 0.29 4.75 22.49
C ILE A 177 1.39 5.70 22.06
N VAL A 178 2.51 5.15 21.59
CA VAL A 178 3.68 5.91 21.14
C VAL A 178 4.38 5.25 19.94
N SER A 179 5.23 6.01 19.26
CA SER A 179 6.14 5.46 18.23
C SER A 179 7.56 5.86 18.57
N ALA A 180 8.44 4.88 18.67
CA ALA A 180 9.88 5.03 18.75
C ALA A 180 10.56 4.88 17.37
N HIS A 181 9.79 4.59 16.31
CA HIS A 181 10.29 4.49 14.95
C HIS A 181 10.69 5.87 14.41
N GLY A 182 12.00 6.08 14.23
CA GLY A 182 12.55 7.35 13.75
C GLY A 182 12.31 8.56 14.67
N ARG A 183 11.99 8.33 15.95
CA ARG A 183 11.70 9.39 16.94
C ARG A 183 12.35 9.09 18.27
N VAL A 184 12.76 10.16 18.97
CA VAL A 184 13.23 10.04 20.36
C VAL A 184 12.03 9.85 21.27
N CYS A 185 11.98 8.72 21.99
CA CYS A 185 10.92 8.38 22.93
C CYS A 185 11.53 7.74 24.17
N ASN A 186 11.22 8.28 25.37
CA ASN A 186 11.63 7.68 26.64
C ASN A 186 10.61 6.62 27.09
N LEU A 187 10.68 5.43 26.47
CA LEU A 187 9.78 4.31 26.79
C LEU A 187 9.87 3.89 28.26
N VAL A 188 11.05 3.90 28.86
CA VAL A 188 11.24 3.52 30.28
C VAL A 188 10.41 4.40 31.21
N SER A 189 10.45 5.72 31.00
CA SER A 189 9.64 6.66 31.78
C SER A 189 8.13 6.42 31.56
N LEU A 190 7.72 6.20 30.34
CA LEU A 190 6.31 5.93 30.05
C LEU A 190 5.81 4.63 30.67
N ILE A 191 6.59 3.56 30.61
CA ILE A 191 6.25 2.26 31.22
C ILE A 191 6.24 2.34 32.76
N ARG A 192 7.07 3.21 33.36
CA ARG A 192 7.04 3.43 34.81
C ARG A 192 5.73 4.08 35.28
N THR A 193 5.16 4.97 34.48
CA THR A 193 4.00 5.81 34.85
C THR A 193 2.69 5.37 34.21
N ASN A 194 2.69 4.36 33.37
CA ASN A 194 1.47 3.86 32.73
C ASN A 194 1.44 2.33 32.78
N GLN A 195 0.32 1.78 33.21
CA GLN A 195 0.14 0.33 33.34
C GLN A 195 0.28 -0.39 31.99
N LYS A 196 -0.14 0.25 30.91
CA LYS A 196 -0.14 -0.30 29.56
C LYS A 196 0.48 0.70 28.58
N VAL A 197 1.54 0.30 27.89
CA VAL A 197 2.22 1.13 26.87
C VAL A 197 2.38 0.34 25.59
N PHE A 198 1.70 0.79 24.54
CA PHE A 198 1.94 0.27 23.18
C PHE A 198 3.00 1.14 22.49
N ALA A 199 4.00 0.51 21.87
CA ALA A 199 5.03 1.20 21.12
C ALA A 199 5.34 0.52 19.79
N ILE A 200 5.47 1.33 18.72
CA ILE A 200 6.07 0.89 17.46
C ILE A 200 7.58 1.02 17.61
N LEU A 201 8.31 -0.05 17.41
CA LEU A 201 9.77 -0.08 17.34
C LEU A 201 10.22 0.07 15.88
N GLY A 202 11.49 0.30 15.65
CA GLY A 202 11.96 0.56 14.27
C GLY A 202 13.29 -0.10 13.93
N THR A 203 13.80 -0.94 14.85
CA THR A 203 15.09 -1.61 14.69
C THR A 203 14.99 -3.04 15.19
N SER A 204 15.79 -3.94 14.64
CA SER A 204 15.84 -5.36 15.02
C SER A 204 16.33 -5.61 16.45
N ASP A 205 17.03 -4.67 17.04
CA ASP A 205 17.50 -4.68 18.43
C ASP A 205 16.62 -3.87 19.38
N GLY A 206 15.55 -3.26 18.88
CA GLY A 206 14.67 -2.36 19.64
C GLY A 206 14.08 -3.01 20.89
N THR A 207 13.62 -4.25 20.76
CA THR A 207 13.06 -5.03 21.86
C THR A 207 14.12 -5.32 22.92
N ALA A 208 15.30 -5.80 22.54
CA ALA A 208 16.41 -6.10 23.47
C ALA A 208 16.91 -4.83 24.19
N HIS A 209 17.06 -3.74 23.43
CA HIS A 209 17.49 -2.47 24.01
C HIS A 209 16.51 -1.92 25.04
N LEU A 210 15.20 -2.03 24.77
CA LEU A 210 14.18 -1.67 25.76
C LEU A 210 14.22 -2.59 26.97
N ALA A 211 14.32 -3.89 26.76
CA ALA A 211 14.38 -4.92 27.79
C ALA A 211 15.59 -4.71 28.71
N GLN A 212 16.76 -4.44 28.15
CA GLN A 212 17.97 -4.13 28.92
C GLN A 212 17.77 -2.86 29.77
N LYS A 213 17.26 -1.79 29.19
CA LYS A 213 16.97 -0.55 29.96
C LYS A 213 15.99 -0.79 31.09
N LEU A 214 14.89 -1.51 30.85
CA LEU A 214 13.92 -1.82 31.90
C LEU A 214 14.59 -2.60 33.03
N THR A 215 15.42 -3.57 32.72
CA THR A 215 16.17 -4.38 33.70
C THR A 215 17.15 -3.51 34.50
N ASP A 216 17.92 -2.64 33.85
CA ASP A 216 18.86 -1.72 34.51
C ASP A 216 18.18 -0.74 35.47
N TYR A 217 16.93 -0.37 35.17
CA TYR A 217 16.11 0.49 36.05
C TYR A 217 15.24 -0.29 37.05
N GLY A 218 15.50 -1.59 37.25
CA GLY A 218 14.81 -2.42 38.25
C GLY A 218 13.37 -2.83 37.83
N MET A 219 13.04 -2.73 36.54
CA MET A 219 11.73 -3.09 35.98
C MET A 219 11.82 -4.36 35.12
N GLY A 220 12.74 -5.27 35.41
CA GLY A 220 12.93 -6.51 34.68
C GLY A 220 11.74 -7.46 34.69
N GLU A 221 10.80 -7.33 35.65
CA GLU A 221 9.58 -8.13 35.77
C GLU A 221 8.44 -7.65 34.85
N VAL A 222 8.55 -6.46 34.25
CA VAL A 222 7.55 -5.95 33.32
C VAL A 222 7.33 -6.95 32.19
N GLN A 223 6.07 -7.29 31.91
CA GLN A 223 5.70 -8.14 30.81
C GLN A 223 5.76 -7.38 29.49
N LEU A 224 6.50 -7.89 28.54
CA LEU A 224 6.57 -7.39 27.18
C LEU A 224 5.87 -8.38 26.24
N TYR A 225 4.70 -7.99 25.76
CA TYR A 225 4.09 -8.62 24.59
C TYR A 225 4.82 -8.06 23.37
N VAL A 226 5.33 -8.94 22.52
CA VAL A 226 6.09 -8.57 21.33
C VAL A 226 5.35 -9.08 20.10
N GLY A 227 5.20 -8.23 19.10
CA GLY A 227 4.65 -8.58 17.78
C GLY A 227 5.62 -8.21 16.69
N GLU A 228 5.96 -9.16 15.83
CA GLU A 228 6.86 -8.98 14.70
C GLU A 228 6.18 -9.44 13.41
N ASN A 229 6.45 -8.73 12.32
CA ASN A 229 5.93 -9.03 10.99
C ASN A 229 4.42 -9.31 10.99
N LEU A 230 3.66 -8.44 11.69
CA LEU A 230 2.22 -8.63 11.90
C LEU A 230 1.48 -8.83 10.58
N SER A 231 0.66 -9.88 10.50
CA SER A 231 -0.11 -10.37 9.36
C SER A 231 0.68 -10.92 8.16
N TYR A 232 2.00 -10.99 8.24
CA TYR A 232 2.81 -11.72 7.26
C TYR A 232 2.92 -13.21 7.62
N GLU A 233 3.38 -14.04 6.69
CA GLU A 233 3.54 -15.49 6.89
C GLU A 233 4.47 -15.85 8.06
N ASP A 234 5.43 -14.98 8.35
CA ASP A 234 6.40 -15.09 9.45
C ASP A 234 6.00 -14.28 10.69
N GLU A 235 4.71 -13.99 10.86
CA GLU A 235 4.17 -13.34 12.06
C GLU A 235 4.61 -14.05 13.34
N LYS A 236 5.14 -13.31 14.29
CA LYS A 236 5.47 -13.79 15.63
C LYS A 236 4.79 -12.93 16.67
N ILE A 237 4.07 -13.58 17.58
CA ILE A 237 3.46 -12.90 18.74
C ILE A 237 3.74 -13.74 19.98
N PHE A 238 4.36 -13.15 20.99
CA PHE A 238 4.71 -13.80 22.23
C PHE A 238 4.76 -12.82 23.40
N VAL A 239 4.83 -13.34 24.64
CA VAL A 239 5.00 -12.56 25.85
C VAL A 239 6.13 -13.12 26.70
N LYS A 240 6.99 -12.24 27.21
CA LYS A 240 8.06 -12.56 28.17
C LYS A 240 8.31 -11.40 29.11
N GLN A 241 8.98 -11.68 30.24
CA GLN A 241 9.47 -10.63 31.11
C GLN A 241 10.64 -9.87 30.44
N ALA A 242 10.78 -8.57 30.72
CA ALA A 242 11.82 -7.75 30.12
C ALA A 242 13.22 -8.37 30.33
N ARG A 243 13.54 -8.87 31.55
CA ARG A 243 14.81 -9.53 31.84
C ARG A 243 15.17 -10.73 30.95
N GLU A 244 14.17 -11.36 30.34
CA GLU A 244 14.35 -12.56 29.49
C GLU A 244 14.63 -12.17 28.01
N LEU A 245 14.55 -10.87 27.69
CA LEU A 245 14.67 -10.37 26.30
C LEU A 245 15.89 -9.49 26.07
N THR A 246 16.81 -9.42 27.03
CA THR A 246 18.00 -8.55 26.93
C THR A 246 18.92 -8.88 25.75
N ASP A 247 18.97 -10.15 25.36
CA ASP A 247 19.77 -10.64 24.21
C ASP A 247 18.92 -11.01 23.00
N TYR A 248 17.63 -10.63 23.00
CA TYR A 248 16.72 -11.00 21.94
C TYR A 248 17.08 -10.35 20.61
N ARG A 249 17.08 -11.13 19.54
CA ARG A 249 17.27 -10.66 18.16
C ARG A 249 15.92 -10.78 17.43
N GLY A 250 15.30 -9.63 17.20
CA GLY A 250 13.99 -9.54 16.57
C GLY A 250 14.06 -8.97 15.15
N ASP A 251 12.89 -8.66 14.63
CA ASP A 251 12.70 -8.02 13.33
C ASP A 251 12.53 -6.50 13.46
N ALA A 252 12.91 -5.76 12.40
CA ALA A 252 12.77 -4.30 12.38
C ALA A 252 11.29 -3.86 12.33
N LEU A 253 10.38 -4.73 11.82
CA LEU A 253 8.94 -4.50 11.82
C LEU A 253 8.32 -5.03 13.12
N SER A 254 8.62 -4.37 14.24
CA SER A 254 8.19 -4.82 15.55
C SER A 254 7.36 -3.78 16.29
N VAL A 255 6.42 -4.29 17.08
CA VAL A 255 5.64 -3.54 18.06
C VAL A 255 5.73 -4.23 19.40
N ILE A 256 5.55 -3.47 20.48
CA ILE A 256 5.41 -4.02 21.84
C ILE A 256 4.18 -3.48 22.53
N CYS A 257 3.64 -4.27 23.46
CA CYS A 257 2.81 -3.78 24.54
C CYS A 257 3.50 -4.15 25.85
N ALA A 258 3.95 -3.13 26.59
CA ALA A 258 4.47 -3.32 27.93
C ALA A 258 3.31 -3.27 28.93
N TRP A 259 3.23 -4.28 29.79
CA TRP A 259 2.30 -4.35 30.90
C TRP A 259 3.05 -4.24 32.22
N ASN A 260 2.81 -3.15 32.95
CA ASN A 260 3.40 -2.87 34.24
C ASN A 260 2.29 -2.66 35.30
N PRO A 261 1.91 -3.70 36.07
CA PRO A 261 0.86 -3.56 37.08
C PRO A 261 1.24 -2.59 38.23
N ASP A 262 2.54 -2.38 38.43
CA ASP A 262 3.09 -1.53 39.51
C ASP A 262 3.35 -0.06 39.06
N ALA A 263 2.81 0.35 37.93
CA ALA A 263 2.94 1.72 37.41
C ALA A 263 2.39 2.75 38.45
N LYS A 264 3.15 3.85 38.66
CA LYS A 264 2.85 4.86 39.66
C LYS A 264 2.69 6.22 39.03
#